data_51a1982a7bbe224d19953f9b8aad192f
#
_entry.id   51a1982a7bbe224d19953f9b8aad192f
#
_cell.length_a   1.000
_cell.length_b   1.000
_cell.length_c   1.000
_cell.angle_alpha   90.00
_cell.angle_beta   90.00
_cell.angle_gamma   90.00
#
_symmetry.space_group_name_H-M   'P 1'
#
loop_
_entity.id
_entity.type
_entity.pdbx_description
1 polymer ?
#
loop_
_entity_poly.entity_id
_entity_poly.type
_entity_poly.pdbx_seq_one_letter_code
_entity_poly.pdbx_strand_id
1 'polypeptide(L)'
;MKLNLGAGPNWKNDGWHILDHKVKKNSGYKIKGNLNSINLADNSCDVIFISHTLEHIPHIQIQNVLTEINRIMKKNSTIRILVPNLSAVAKAYVKKDKKFFKKALDEDHSIRQDLGLGGMFMNFIVSPGQDTILLDRDLNKFIAGYAHLYSYDFEMMKILLKKCGFKSIKQKNFCKSIIEDFKTPCHILGRSKKYENLNNQF
;
A
#
# COMPACT_ATOMS: atom_id res chain seq x y z
N MET A 1 -3.79 -6.21 -19.19
CA MET A 1 -3.97 -7.10 -18.01
C MET A 1 -4.36 -6.31 -16.78
N LYS A 2 -5.08 -6.90 -15.81
CA LYS A 2 -5.27 -6.34 -14.46
C LYS A 2 -4.12 -6.80 -13.56
N LEU A 3 -3.48 -5.90 -12.83
CA LEU A 3 -2.28 -6.21 -12.05
C LEU A 3 -2.36 -5.62 -10.64
N ASN A 4 -2.13 -6.45 -9.61
CA ASN A 4 -1.97 -6.01 -8.24
C ASN A 4 -0.48 -6.01 -7.86
N LEU A 5 0.04 -4.85 -7.49
CA LEU A 5 1.46 -4.63 -7.17
C LEU A 5 1.68 -4.67 -5.66
N GLY A 6 2.63 -5.49 -5.21
CA GLY A 6 2.91 -5.68 -3.78
C GLY A 6 1.79 -6.43 -3.05
N ALA A 7 1.07 -7.29 -3.76
CA ALA A 7 -0.11 -7.98 -3.26
C ALA A 7 0.15 -9.01 -2.16
N GLY A 8 1.39 -9.41 -1.99
CA GLY A 8 1.74 -10.64 -1.28
C GLY A 8 1.44 -11.89 -2.11
N PRO A 9 2.12 -13.02 -1.80
CA PRO A 9 2.06 -14.23 -2.63
C PRO A 9 0.72 -14.97 -2.58
N ASN A 10 -0.14 -14.65 -1.63
CA ASN A 10 -1.40 -15.37 -1.37
C ASN A 10 -2.66 -14.62 -1.86
N TRP A 11 -2.51 -13.37 -2.30
CA TRP A 11 -3.65 -12.63 -2.84
C TRP A 11 -4.11 -13.26 -4.16
N LYS A 12 -5.42 -13.38 -4.33
CA LYS A 12 -6.04 -13.96 -5.52
C LYS A 12 -7.36 -13.26 -5.82
N ASN A 13 -7.56 -12.92 -7.08
CA ASN A 13 -8.84 -12.49 -7.62
C ASN A 13 -8.90 -12.89 -9.09
N ASP A 14 -10.05 -13.35 -9.57
CA ASP A 14 -10.19 -13.83 -10.94
C ASP A 14 -9.91 -12.73 -11.96
N GLY A 15 -9.14 -13.10 -12.99
CA GLY A 15 -8.71 -12.17 -14.03
C GLY A 15 -7.58 -11.21 -13.64
N TRP A 16 -7.02 -11.33 -12.42
CA TRP A 16 -5.91 -10.52 -11.94
C TRP A 16 -4.60 -11.27 -11.91
N HIS A 17 -3.53 -10.54 -12.20
CA HIS A 17 -2.16 -10.97 -11.93
C HIS A 17 -1.65 -10.26 -10.67
N ILE A 18 -0.67 -10.86 -10.01
CA ILE A 18 0.08 -10.23 -8.92
C ILE A 18 1.55 -10.09 -9.31
N LEU A 19 2.18 -8.99 -8.87
CA LEU A 19 3.62 -8.84 -8.88
C LEU A 19 4.08 -8.57 -7.46
N ASP A 20 4.96 -9.44 -6.95
CA ASP A 20 5.49 -9.32 -5.61
C ASP A 20 6.87 -9.96 -5.50
N HIS A 21 7.76 -9.38 -4.70
CA HIS A 21 9.11 -9.91 -4.48
C HIS A 21 9.11 -11.22 -3.69
N LYS A 22 8.05 -11.49 -2.89
CA LYS A 22 7.87 -12.73 -2.12
C LYS A 22 7.37 -13.90 -2.96
N VAL A 23 6.98 -13.67 -4.20
CA VAL A 23 6.66 -14.75 -5.15
C VAL A 23 7.96 -15.51 -5.44
N LYS A 24 7.97 -16.83 -5.20
CA LYS A 24 9.19 -17.65 -5.36
C LYS A 24 9.62 -17.77 -6.83
N LYS A 25 8.66 -17.99 -7.73
CA LYS A 25 8.88 -18.08 -9.19
C LYS A 25 7.61 -17.68 -9.94
N ASN A 26 7.79 -17.24 -11.19
CA ASN A 26 6.66 -16.94 -12.06
C ASN A 26 5.81 -18.20 -12.26
N SER A 27 4.49 -18.08 -12.12
CA SER A 27 3.58 -19.20 -12.26
C SER A 27 2.14 -18.71 -12.48
N GLY A 28 1.59 -18.98 -13.64
CA GLY A 28 0.24 -18.53 -13.98
C GLY A 28 0.06 -17.03 -13.80
N TYR A 29 -0.77 -16.63 -12.83
CA TYR A 29 -1.05 -15.22 -12.51
C TYR A 29 -0.01 -14.56 -11.57
N LYS A 30 0.98 -15.32 -11.09
CA LYS A 30 2.00 -14.84 -10.13
C LYS A 30 3.28 -14.44 -10.85
N ILE A 31 3.70 -13.21 -10.67
CA ILE A 31 4.92 -12.64 -11.25
C ILE A 31 5.87 -12.28 -10.10
N LYS A 32 7.06 -12.86 -10.14
CA LYS A 32 8.15 -12.44 -9.25
C LYS A 32 8.74 -11.14 -9.77
N GLY A 33 8.78 -10.10 -8.96
CA GLY A 33 9.33 -8.84 -9.41
C GLY A 33 9.54 -7.82 -8.30
N ASN A 34 10.26 -6.77 -8.64
CA ASN A 34 10.49 -5.60 -7.82
C ASN A 34 9.85 -4.38 -8.47
N LEU A 35 9.28 -3.49 -7.68
CA LEU A 35 8.61 -2.29 -8.17
C LEU A 35 9.57 -1.24 -8.75
N ASN A 36 10.85 -1.29 -8.40
CA ASN A 36 11.88 -0.42 -8.96
C ASN A 36 12.29 -0.80 -10.40
N SER A 37 11.97 -2.02 -10.82
CA SER A 37 12.28 -2.53 -12.16
C SER A 37 11.28 -3.62 -12.51
N ILE A 38 10.19 -3.22 -13.13
CA ILE A 38 9.07 -4.11 -13.45
C ILE A 38 9.34 -4.78 -14.81
N ASN A 39 9.57 -6.08 -14.80
CA ASN A 39 9.80 -6.86 -16.01
C ASN A 39 8.49 -7.15 -16.76
N LEU A 40 7.84 -6.10 -17.23
CA LEU A 40 6.66 -6.12 -18.09
C LEU A 40 6.86 -5.10 -19.21
N ALA A 41 6.26 -5.38 -20.37
CA ALA A 41 6.30 -4.47 -21.50
C ALA A 41 5.58 -3.15 -21.20
N ASP A 42 6.00 -2.08 -21.85
CA ASP A 42 5.30 -0.81 -21.84
C ASP A 42 3.85 -1.00 -22.29
N ASN A 43 2.95 -0.22 -21.72
CA ASN A 43 1.54 -0.23 -22.10
C ASN A 43 0.88 -1.63 -22.05
N SER A 44 1.20 -2.43 -21.04
CA SER A 44 0.69 -3.81 -20.89
C SER A 44 -0.49 -3.93 -19.93
N CYS A 45 -0.69 -2.94 -19.04
CA CYS A 45 -1.70 -3.01 -17.98
C CYS A 45 -2.90 -2.09 -18.25
N ASP A 46 -4.11 -2.65 -18.14
CA ASP A 46 -5.40 -1.93 -18.27
C ASP A 46 -5.85 -1.35 -16.92
N VAL A 47 -5.58 -2.08 -15.84
CA VAL A 47 -5.91 -1.66 -14.47
C VAL A 47 -4.77 -2.09 -13.55
N ILE A 48 -4.32 -1.15 -12.71
CA ILE A 48 -3.34 -1.42 -11.65
C ILE A 48 -3.99 -1.17 -10.29
N PHE A 49 -3.75 -2.08 -9.36
CA PHE A 49 -4.07 -1.94 -7.96
C PHE A 49 -2.80 -1.98 -7.13
N ILE A 50 -2.69 -1.09 -6.16
CA ILE A 50 -1.59 -1.08 -5.20
C ILE A 50 -2.14 -0.70 -3.83
N SER A 51 -1.95 -1.56 -2.85
CA SER A 51 -2.55 -1.42 -1.54
C SER A 51 -1.55 -1.80 -0.45
N HIS A 52 -1.33 -0.88 0.48
CA HIS A 52 -0.38 -1.09 1.58
C HIS A 52 1.00 -1.55 1.09
N THR A 53 1.56 -0.78 0.17
CA THR A 53 2.84 -1.12 -0.46
C THR A 53 3.76 0.10 -0.55
N LEU A 54 3.23 1.27 -0.94
CA LEU A 54 4.06 2.46 -1.19
C LEU A 54 4.70 3.01 0.09
N GLU A 55 4.05 2.83 1.22
CA GLU A 55 4.58 3.21 2.54
C GLU A 55 5.80 2.41 2.98
N HIS A 56 6.02 1.24 2.37
CA HIS A 56 7.17 0.38 2.60
C HIS A 56 8.34 0.64 1.65
N ILE A 57 8.19 1.60 0.74
CA ILE A 57 9.22 1.96 -0.23
C ILE A 57 10.00 3.17 0.30
N PRO A 58 11.34 3.13 0.29
CA PRO A 58 12.15 4.30 0.63
C PRO A 58 11.72 5.51 -0.19
N HIS A 59 11.48 6.64 0.47
CA HIS A 59 10.91 7.83 -0.19
C HIS A 59 11.74 8.31 -1.39
N ILE A 60 13.06 8.15 -1.32
CA ILE A 60 13.97 8.49 -2.44
C ILE A 60 13.70 7.66 -3.71
N GLN A 61 13.09 6.47 -3.58
CA GLN A 61 12.80 5.57 -4.70
C GLN A 61 11.38 5.74 -5.23
N ILE A 62 10.51 6.47 -4.54
CA ILE A 62 9.08 6.50 -4.87
C ILE A 62 8.79 7.04 -6.28
N GLN A 63 9.56 8.03 -6.74
CA GLN A 63 9.39 8.58 -8.09
C GLN A 63 9.75 7.54 -9.16
N ASN A 64 10.84 6.80 -8.98
CA ASN A 64 11.22 5.73 -9.90
C ASN A 64 10.15 4.65 -9.97
N VAL A 65 9.63 4.23 -8.82
CA VAL A 65 8.55 3.24 -8.75
C VAL A 65 7.29 3.73 -9.47
N LEU A 66 6.87 4.96 -9.21
CA LEU A 66 5.69 5.52 -9.87
C LEU A 66 5.90 5.71 -11.39
N THR A 67 7.10 6.05 -11.81
CA THR A 67 7.45 6.15 -13.23
C THR A 67 7.38 4.78 -13.92
N GLU A 68 7.92 3.73 -13.29
CA GLU A 68 7.82 2.35 -13.78
C GLU A 68 6.36 1.89 -13.86
N ILE A 69 5.56 2.20 -12.85
CA ILE A 69 4.13 1.90 -12.88
C ILE A 69 3.45 2.62 -14.04
N ASN A 70 3.75 3.89 -14.25
CA ASN A 70 3.19 4.65 -15.38
C ASN A 70 3.62 4.08 -16.74
N ARG A 71 4.87 3.63 -16.88
CA ARG A 71 5.41 3.00 -18.10
C ARG A 71 4.60 1.77 -18.52
N ILE A 72 4.28 0.89 -17.57
CA ILE A 72 3.54 -0.34 -17.87
C ILE A 72 2.03 -0.12 -18.05
N MET A 73 1.49 1.04 -17.68
CA MET A 73 0.09 1.37 -17.85
C MET A 73 -0.23 1.74 -19.30
N LYS A 74 -1.33 1.23 -19.83
CA LYS A 74 -1.86 1.64 -21.12
C LYS A 74 -2.40 3.07 -21.07
N LYS A 75 -2.46 3.73 -22.22
CA LYS A 75 -3.19 5.01 -22.36
C LYS A 75 -4.64 4.83 -21.90
N ASN A 76 -5.15 5.77 -21.12
CA ASN A 76 -6.50 5.77 -20.53
C ASN A 76 -6.78 4.61 -19.55
N SER A 77 -5.76 3.93 -19.08
CA SER A 77 -5.90 2.93 -18.01
C SER A 77 -6.09 3.59 -16.63
N THR A 78 -6.44 2.80 -15.64
CA THR A 78 -6.73 3.29 -14.29
C THR A 78 -5.83 2.62 -13.25
N ILE A 79 -5.31 3.42 -12.32
CA ILE A 79 -4.66 2.92 -11.12
C ILE A 79 -5.50 3.25 -9.88
N ARG A 80 -5.60 2.32 -8.95
CA ARG A 80 -6.12 2.53 -7.61
C ARG A 80 -5.00 2.34 -6.60
N ILE A 81 -4.76 3.38 -5.78
CA ILE A 81 -3.75 3.38 -4.73
C ILE A 81 -4.45 3.49 -3.38
N LEU A 82 -4.08 2.63 -2.44
CA LEU A 82 -4.46 2.69 -1.04
C LEU A 82 -3.19 2.76 -0.20
N VAL A 83 -3.10 3.79 0.64
CA VAL A 83 -2.03 3.99 1.63
C VAL A 83 -2.64 4.48 2.93
N PRO A 84 -2.01 4.28 4.10
CA PRO A 84 -2.45 4.89 5.34
C PRO A 84 -2.59 6.41 5.19
N ASN A 85 -3.71 6.95 5.66
CA ASN A 85 -4.04 8.36 5.45
C ASN A 85 -3.44 9.23 6.57
N LEU A 86 -2.28 9.83 6.30
CA LEU A 86 -1.57 10.70 7.24
C LEU A 86 -2.46 11.82 7.79
N SER A 87 -3.28 12.46 6.94
CA SER A 87 -4.18 13.54 7.35
C SER A 87 -5.24 13.07 8.36
N ALA A 88 -5.81 11.86 8.16
CA ALA A 88 -6.76 11.28 9.09
C ALA A 88 -6.11 10.95 10.44
N VAL A 89 -4.93 10.35 10.40
CA VAL A 89 -4.13 9.99 11.59
C VAL A 89 -3.77 11.23 12.41
N ALA A 90 -3.28 12.28 11.75
CA ALA A 90 -2.93 13.54 12.41
C ALA A 90 -4.15 14.22 13.05
N LYS A 91 -5.29 14.26 12.34
CA LYS A 91 -6.55 14.79 12.88
C LYS A 91 -7.03 14.01 14.11
N ALA A 92 -6.95 12.68 14.07
CA ALA A 92 -7.31 11.83 15.20
C ALA A 92 -6.41 12.07 16.41
N TYR A 93 -5.11 12.26 16.19
CA TYR A 93 -4.16 12.61 17.25
C TYR A 93 -4.50 13.92 17.93
N VAL A 94 -4.70 15.00 17.14
CA VAL A 94 -5.06 16.31 17.66
C VAL A 94 -6.37 16.29 18.43
N LYS A 95 -7.36 15.54 17.94
CA LYS A 95 -8.67 15.34 18.61
C LYS A 95 -8.64 14.36 19.79
N LYS A 96 -7.48 13.77 20.10
CA LYS A 96 -7.33 12.74 21.14
C LYS A 96 -8.28 11.53 20.94
N ASP A 97 -8.57 11.17 19.69
CA ASP A 97 -9.50 10.11 19.32
C ASP A 97 -8.86 8.72 19.47
N LYS A 98 -8.88 8.21 20.70
CA LYS A 98 -8.38 6.87 21.00
C LYS A 98 -9.16 5.77 20.28
N LYS A 99 -10.45 6.00 19.95
CA LYS A 99 -11.26 4.99 19.23
C LYS A 99 -10.78 4.78 17.80
N PHE A 100 -10.39 5.87 17.13
CA PHE A 100 -9.78 5.79 15.81
C PHE A 100 -8.56 4.86 15.83
N PHE A 101 -7.62 5.11 16.73
CA PHE A 101 -6.38 4.33 16.81
C PHE A 101 -6.64 2.86 17.20
N LYS A 102 -7.53 2.59 18.16
CA LYS A 102 -7.88 1.22 18.55
C LYS A 102 -8.50 0.41 17.42
N LYS A 103 -9.32 1.03 16.56
CA LYS A 103 -9.90 0.36 15.40
C LYS A 103 -8.88 0.08 14.31
N ALA A 104 -7.87 0.93 14.22
CA ALA A 104 -6.88 0.91 13.17
C ALA A 104 -5.67 0.03 13.50
N LEU A 105 -5.40 -0.19 14.78
CA LEU A 105 -4.34 -1.08 15.22
C LEU A 105 -4.85 -2.51 15.19
N ASP A 106 -4.16 -3.35 14.45
CA ASP A 106 -4.31 -4.79 14.57
C ASP A 106 -3.82 -5.24 15.95
N GLU A 107 -4.38 -6.31 16.50
CA GLU A 107 -4.01 -6.84 17.82
C GLU A 107 -2.50 -7.14 17.95
N ASP A 108 -1.85 -7.43 16.81
CA ASP A 108 -0.40 -7.68 16.77
C ASP A 108 0.45 -6.40 16.83
N HIS A 109 -0.15 -5.21 16.73
CA HIS A 109 0.53 -3.91 16.83
C HIS A 109 0.37 -3.27 18.23
N SER A 110 0.17 -4.08 19.26
CA SER A 110 0.04 -3.64 20.66
C SER A 110 1.29 -2.96 21.22
N ILE A 111 2.44 -3.14 20.57
CA ILE A 111 3.79 -2.79 21.06
C ILE A 111 3.94 -1.33 21.53
N ARG A 112 3.08 -0.42 21.05
CA ARG A 112 3.16 0.99 21.43
C ARG A 112 1.89 1.53 22.10
N GLN A 113 0.95 0.66 22.45
CA GLN A 113 -0.27 1.08 23.13
C GLN A 113 0.01 1.49 24.58
N ASP A 114 0.99 0.90 25.20
CA ASP A 114 1.50 1.23 26.54
C ASP A 114 2.04 2.66 26.63
N LEU A 115 2.53 3.22 25.52
CA LEU A 115 2.97 4.61 25.41
C LEU A 115 1.81 5.60 25.13
N GLY A 116 0.56 5.15 25.32
CA GLY A 116 -0.64 5.98 25.15
C GLY A 116 -0.87 6.46 23.72
N LEU A 117 -1.53 7.61 23.59
CA LEU A 117 -1.94 8.14 22.28
C LEU A 117 -0.76 8.44 21.35
N GLY A 118 0.35 8.93 21.90
CA GLY A 118 1.57 9.19 21.14
C GLY A 118 2.17 7.93 20.55
N GLY A 119 2.25 6.85 21.34
CA GLY A 119 2.69 5.55 20.86
C GLY A 119 1.80 5.00 19.76
N MET A 120 0.48 5.08 19.92
CA MET A 120 -0.49 4.69 18.89
C MET A 120 -0.32 5.51 17.60
N PHE A 121 -0.12 6.82 17.72
CA PHE A 121 0.15 7.69 16.56
C PHE A 121 1.41 7.26 15.83
N MET A 122 2.51 7.04 16.56
CA MET A 122 3.77 6.62 15.98
C MET A 122 3.69 5.27 15.27
N ASN A 123 2.87 4.32 15.75
CA ASN A 123 2.65 3.06 15.05
C ASN A 123 2.06 3.22 13.65
N PHE A 124 1.34 4.31 13.38
CA PHE A 124 0.84 4.62 12.04
C PHE A 124 1.89 5.23 11.15
N ILE A 125 2.73 6.10 11.72
CA ILE A 125 3.74 6.85 10.97
C ILE A 125 4.95 5.96 10.68
N VAL A 126 5.43 5.26 11.71
CA VAL A 126 6.57 4.34 11.62
C VAL A 126 6.17 3.01 12.25
N SER A 127 6.06 2.00 11.42
CA SER A 127 5.69 0.67 11.88
C SER A 127 6.74 0.09 12.84
N PRO A 128 6.32 -0.71 13.84
CA PRO A 128 7.24 -1.36 14.79
C PRO A 128 8.35 -2.18 14.13
N GLY A 129 8.15 -2.64 12.90
CA GLY A 129 9.17 -3.36 12.14
C GLY A 129 10.46 -2.60 11.91
N GLN A 130 10.49 -1.27 12.08
CA GLN A 130 11.73 -0.49 12.02
C GLN A 130 12.70 -0.86 13.13
N ASP A 131 12.21 -1.08 14.35
CA ASP A 131 13.07 -1.45 15.49
C ASP A 131 13.81 -2.75 15.20
N THR A 132 13.13 -3.73 14.61
CA THR A 132 13.74 -5.00 14.19
C THR A 132 14.83 -4.79 13.14
N ILE A 133 14.61 -3.93 12.15
CA ILE A 133 15.58 -3.62 11.11
C ILE A 133 16.83 -2.96 11.70
N LEU A 134 16.62 -1.98 12.58
CA LEU A 134 17.71 -1.23 13.19
C LEU A 134 18.56 -2.08 14.15
N LEU A 135 17.91 -2.95 14.94
CA LEU A 135 18.59 -3.81 15.92
C LEU A 135 19.31 -4.98 15.27
N ASP A 136 18.65 -5.67 14.34
CA ASP A 136 19.20 -6.86 13.70
C ASP A 136 20.10 -6.53 12.51
N ARG A 137 20.08 -5.27 12.04
CA ARG A 137 20.74 -4.84 10.79
C ARG A 137 20.37 -5.73 9.60
N ASP A 138 19.18 -6.29 9.63
CA ASP A 138 18.70 -7.22 8.61
C ASP A 138 18.06 -6.45 7.44
N LEU A 139 18.87 -6.08 6.47
CA LEU A 139 18.44 -5.41 5.25
C LEU A 139 17.40 -6.20 4.47
N ASN A 140 17.35 -7.53 4.63
CA ASN A 140 16.33 -8.35 3.96
C ASN A 140 14.95 -8.11 4.56
N LYS A 141 14.83 -7.89 5.84
CA LYS A 141 13.55 -7.50 6.47
C LYS A 141 13.10 -6.13 5.99
N PHE A 142 14.02 -5.19 5.85
CA PHE A 142 13.75 -3.87 5.30
C PHE A 142 13.19 -3.96 3.86
N ILE A 143 13.91 -4.68 2.99
CA ILE A 143 13.50 -4.91 1.60
C ILE A 143 12.19 -5.71 1.53
N ALA A 144 11.91 -6.54 2.52
CA ALA A 144 10.69 -7.35 2.59
C ALA A 144 9.42 -6.56 2.98
N GLY A 145 9.51 -5.27 3.26
CA GLY A 145 8.36 -4.42 3.55
C GLY A 145 7.74 -4.68 4.94
N TYR A 146 8.57 -4.90 5.95
CA TYR A 146 8.09 -5.07 7.33
C TYR A 146 7.83 -3.76 8.07
N ALA A 147 8.36 -2.65 7.58
CA ALA A 147 8.24 -1.36 8.24
C ALA A 147 7.59 -0.32 7.33
N HIS A 148 6.78 0.55 7.89
CA HIS A 148 6.41 1.82 7.23
C HIS A 148 7.63 2.73 7.26
N LEU A 149 8.07 3.16 6.10
CA LEU A 149 9.22 4.06 5.92
C LEU A 149 8.78 5.48 5.67
N TYR A 150 7.56 5.65 5.21
CA TYR A 150 6.98 6.94 4.92
C TYR A 150 5.46 6.91 5.02
N SER A 151 4.86 8.08 5.27
CA SER A 151 3.41 8.23 5.34
C SER A 151 2.95 9.28 4.34
N TYR A 152 1.79 9.08 3.75
CA TYR A 152 1.26 9.93 2.69
C TYR A 152 -0.12 10.49 3.04
N ASP A 153 -0.37 11.72 2.63
CA ASP A 153 -1.73 12.24 2.45
C ASP A 153 -2.07 12.38 0.96
N PHE A 154 -3.28 12.82 0.69
CA PHE A 154 -3.74 12.94 -0.70
C PHE A 154 -2.97 14.00 -1.50
N GLU A 155 -2.63 15.13 -0.90
CA GLU A 155 -1.94 16.21 -1.62
C GLU A 155 -0.50 15.80 -1.96
N MET A 156 0.20 15.15 -1.06
CA MET A 156 1.53 14.59 -1.33
C MET A 156 1.48 13.57 -2.48
N MET A 157 0.54 12.62 -2.40
CA MET A 157 0.34 11.62 -3.45
C MET A 157 0.00 12.25 -4.80
N LYS A 158 -0.86 13.26 -4.80
CA LYS A 158 -1.24 13.99 -6.02
C LYS A 158 -0.05 14.69 -6.67
N ILE A 159 0.82 15.31 -5.86
CA ILE A 159 2.04 15.97 -6.34
C ILE A 159 2.98 14.93 -6.96
N LEU A 160 3.25 13.83 -6.27
CA LEU A 160 4.12 12.74 -6.74
C LEU A 160 3.59 12.12 -8.04
N LEU A 161 2.32 11.79 -8.07
CA LEU A 161 1.68 11.21 -9.26
C LEU A 161 1.73 12.14 -10.46
N LYS A 162 1.47 13.45 -10.27
CA LYS A 162 1.60 14.44 -11.36
C LYS A 162 3.01 14.50 -11.92
N LYS A 163 4.03 14.53 -11.04
CA LYS A 163 5.45 14.53 -11.44
C LYS A 163 5.82 13.29 -12.28
N CYS A 164 5.17 12.15 -12.01
CA CYS A 164 5.38 10.90 -12.74
C CYS A 164 4.44 10.72 -13.95
N GLY A 165 3.74 11.76 -14.40
CA GLY A 165 2.95 11.75 -15.64
C GLY A 165 1.50 11.27 -15.49
N PHE A 166 1.02 10.96 -14.29
CA PHE A 166 -0.37 10.57 -14.07
C PHE A 166 -1.31 11.78 -14.22
N LYS A 167 -2.52 11.52 -14.75
CA LYS A 167 -3.56 12.52 -15.00
C LYS A 167 -4.85 12.15 -14.27
N SER A 168 -5.79 13.09 -14.19
CA SER A 168 -7.13 12.87 -13.62
C SER A 168 -7.14 12.28 -12.21
N ILE A 169 -6.19 12.72 -11.36
CA ILE A 169 -5.99 12.22 -10.01
C ILE A 169 -7.15 12.70 -9.12
N LYS A 170 -7.85 11.75 -8.50
CA LYS A 170 -9.01 12.01 -7.64
C LYS A 170 -8.95 11.17 -6.38
N GLN A 171 -9.21 11.79 -5.24
CA GLN A 171 -9.48 11.05 -4.01
C GLN A 171 -10.87 10.40 -4.10
N LYS A 172 -10.97 9.16 -3.68
CA LYS A 172 -12.22 8.40 -3.67
C LYS A 172 -12.41 7.76 -2.31
N ASN A 173 -13.65 7.71 -1.86
CA ASN A 173 -14.01 6.96 -0.67
C ASN A 173 -13.80 5.45 -0.92
N PHE A 174 -13.71 4.72 0.19
CA PHE A 174 -13.61 3.27 0.17
C PHE A 174 -14.77 2.64 -0.62
N CYS A 175 -14.47 1.64 -1.42
CA CYS A 175 -15.43 0.96 -2.31
C CYS A 175 -16.21 1.89 -3.28
N LYS A 176 -15.81 3.16 -3.44
CA LYS A 176 -16.39 4.07 -4.44
C LYS A 176 -15.46 4.16 -5.64
N SER A 177 -15.76 3.41 -6.70
CA SER A 177 -14.97 3.34 -7.92
C SER A 177 -15.86 3.20 -9.16
N ILE A 178 -15.32 3.59 -10.32
CA ILE A 178 -15.88 3.27 -11.64
C ILE A 178 -15.49 1.85 -12.08
N ILE A 179 -14.45 1.28 -11.46
CA ILE A 179 -13.97 -0.09 -11.70
C ILE A 179 -14.74 -1.02 -10.78
N GLU A 180 -15.38 -2.03 -11.34
CA GLU A 180 -16.26 -2.95 -10.61
C GLU A 180 -15.51 -3.67 -9.48
N ASP A 181 -14.32 -4.17 -9.78
CA ASP A 181 -13.47 -4.86 -8.80
C ASP A 181 -13.17 -4.01 -7.54
N PHE A 182 -13.24 -2.69 -7.64
CA PHE A 182 -12.95 -1.77 -6.52
C PHE A 182 -14.20 -1.28 -5.79
N LYS A 183 -15.37 -1.77 -6.14
CA LYS A 183 -16.62 -1.56 -5.39
C LYS A 183 -16.75 -2.50 -4.20
N THR A 184 -15.93 -3.52 -4.14
CA THR A 184 -15.76 -4.45 -3.02
C THR A 184 -14.40 -4.28 -2.36
N PRO A 185 -14.20 -4.73 -1.11
CA PRO A 185 -12.93 -4.59 -0.41
C PRO A 185 -11.86 -5.56 -0.92
N CYS A 186 -11.42 -5.39 -2.17
CA CYS A 186 -10.49 -6.30 -2.84
C CYS A 186 -9.09 -6.37 -2.18
N HIS A 187 -8.72 -5.39 -1.34
CA HIS A 187 -7.44 -5.38 -0.64
C HIS A 187 -7.30 -6.50 0.41
N ILE A 188 -8.42 -7.04 0.89
CA ILE A 188 -8.44 -8.12 1.89
C ILE A 188 -8.58 -9.52 1.29
N LEU A 189 -8.72 -9.64 -0.03
CA LEU A 189 -8.85 -10.94 -0.70
C LEU A 189 -7.60 -11.81 -0.42
N GLY A 190 -7.85 -13.02 0.07
CA GLY A 190 -6.78 -13.95 0.47
C GLY A 190 -6.14 -13.66 1.83
N ARG A 191 -6.62 -12.66 2.57
CA ARG A 191 -6.25 -12.44 3.98
C ARG A 191 -7.27 -13.09 4.90
N SER A 192 -6.89 -13.33 6.18
CA SER A 192 -7.81 -13.87 7.17
C SER A 192 -8.96 -12.90 7.46
N LYS A 193 -10.11 -13.42 7.95
CA LYS A 193 -11.27 -12.60 8.37
C LYS A 193 -10.94 -11.48 9.36
N LYS A 194 -9.82 -11.59 10.07
CA LYS A 194 -9.29 -10.57 10.99
C LYS A 194 -9.18 -9.17 10.36
N TYR A 195 -8.99 -9.07 9.03
CA TYR A 195 -8.86 -7.80 8.31
C TYR A 195 -10.18 -7.23 7.77
N GLU A 196 -11.32 -7.90 7.95
CA GLU A 196 -12.62 -7.40 7.48
C GLU A 196 -13.08 -6.12 8.19
N ASN A 197 -12.60 -5.88 9.42
CA ASN A 197 -12.95 -4.70 10.23
C ASN A 197 -12.16 -3.42 9.89
N LEU A 198 -11.17 -3.49 9.00
CA LEU A 198 -10.38 -2.33 8.57
C LEU A 198 -11.06 -1.45 7.51
N ASN A 199 -12.33 -1.74 7.21
CA ASN A 199 -13.07 -1.18 6.08
C ASN A 199 -13.33 0.34 6.13
N ASN A 200 -13.04 1.05 7.21
CA ASN A 200 -13.39 2.46 7.38
C ASN A 200 -12.19 3.41 7.49
N GLN A 201 -10.98 2.96 7.17
CA GLN A 201 -9.77 3.73 7.51
C GLN A 201 -9.00 4.27 6.29
N PHE A 202 -9.48 3.99 5.08
CA PHE A 202 -8.77 4.33 3.85
C PHE A 202 -9.56 5.25 2.94
#